data_5ec1c959650f1a60ed85c9d260c44f7b
#
_entry.id   5ec1c959650f1a60ed85c9d260c44f7b
#
_cell.length_a   1.000
_cell.length_b   1.000
_cell.length_c   1.000
_cell.angle_alpha   90.00
_cell.angle_beta   90.00
_cell.angle_gamma   90.00
#
_symmetry.space_group_name_H-M   'P 1'
#
loop_
_entity.id
_entity.type
_entity.pdbx_description
1 polymer ?
#
loop_
_entity_poly.entity_id
_entity_poly.type
_entity_poly.pdbx_seq_one_letter_code
_entity_poly.pdbx_strand_id
1 'polypeptide(L)'
;MSVFTQLEQQLSEQLSQLQSTQGWIQLTAEVNLSVEESLLLGWLKSQNRHFPHFFFEKRDENQTIATIGAVKTFSSLEEAQVFVQSSSLSLVGGIQFEGICQFVLPRLMLVKNSQNLTAYLTLNLSEQAVDFTEFFTELNSTSPVKNYQISAPQSSCTFEQWKANIEQAIIQIKSGDLSKVVLANAIQLTFENLISAYDLVEQSRAINLGCYHFLWAENAQNAFVGSTPERLYYRKGNQLFTEALAGTVAVSDNPIETEQNAQWLLNDAKNIYENLLVVEDIEEHLNAYVEAFEVHLPEIKRLHNVQHLRRRIEAILKADVLDQDCLRQIH
;
A
#
# COMPACT_ATOMS: atom_id res chain seq x y z
N MET A 1 -0.37 -29.97 12.53
CA MET A 1 -1.05 -28.80 13.12
C MET A 1 -0.84 -27.67 12.14
N SER A 2 -1.89 -26.94 11.76
CA SER A 2 -1.73 -25.83 10.81
C SER A 2 -0.91 -24.69 11.43
N VAL A 3 -0.38 -23.80 10.60
CA VAL A 3 0.39 -22.64 11.08
C VAL A 3 -0.49 -21.72 11.92
N PHE A 4 -1.76 -21.55 11.55
CA PHE A 4 -2.72 -20.74 12.30
C PHE A 4 -3.06 -21.35 13.67
N THR A 5 -3.25 -22.67 13.74
CA THR A 5 -3.47 -23.37 15.03
C THR A 5 -2.26 -23.22 15.98
N GLN A 6 -1.03 -23.24 15.43
CA GLN A 6 0.16 -23.03 16.24
C GLN A 6 0.26 -21.60 16.79
N LEU A 7 -0.07 -20.59 15.96
CA LEU A 7 -0.12 -19.19 16.40
C LEU A 7 -1.18 -18.97 17.50
N GLU A 8 -2.38 -19.53 17.30
CA GLU A 8 -3.48 -19.47 18.26
C GLU A 8 -3.07 -20.05 19.63
N GLN A 9 -2.45 -21.24 19.61
CA GLN A 9 -1.98 -21.89 20.83
C GLN A 9 -0.96 -21.04 21.58
N GLN A 10 0.06 -20.52 20.90
CA GLN A 10 1.09 -19.68 21.50
C GLN A 10 0.49 -18.41 22.14
N LEU A 11 -0.46 -17.75 21.45
CA LEU A 11 -1.14 -16.56 21.96
C LEU A 11 -2.03 -16.88 23.15
N SER A 12 -2.72 -18.01 23.14
CA SER A 12 -3.57 -18.49 24.24
C SER A 12 -2.75 -18.77 25.51
N GLU A 13 -1.60 -19.40 25.37
CA GLU A 13 -0.66 -19.67 26.46
C GLU A 13 -0.17 -18.35 27.08
N GLN A 14 0.23 -17.36 26.24
CA GLN A 14 0.66 -16.05 26.73
C GLN A 14 -0.47 -15.30 27.44
N LEU A 15 -1.68 -15.32 26.88
CA LEU A 15 -2.85 -14.67 27.47
C LEU A 15 -3.19 -15.25 28.84
N SER A 16 -3.08 -16.57 29.02
CA SER A 16 -3.35 -17.24 30.30
C SER A 16 -2.37 -16.83 31.41
N GLN A 17 -1.19 -16.32 31.06
CA GLN A 17 -0.14 -15.90 31.99
C GLN A 17 -0.18 -14.40 32.31
N LEU A 18 -1.08 -13.63 31.67
CA LEU A 18 -1.19 -12.20 31.92
C LEU A 18 -1.69 -11.91 33.34
N GLN A 19 -0.93 -11.05 34.03
CA GLN A 19 -1.28 -10.56 35.38
C GLN A 19 -1.82 -9.14 35.37
N SER A 20 -1.62 -8.38 34.24
CA SER A 20 -2.08 -6.99 34.14
C SER A 20 -3.57 -6.95 33.81
N THR A 21 -4.25 -5.95 34.37
CA THR A 21 -5.72 -5.75 34.18
C THR A 21 -6.04 -4.41 33.51
N GLN A 22 -5.04 -3.61 33.12
CA GLN A 22 -5.24 -2.29 32.53
C GLN A 22 -4.17 -1.97 31.48
N GLY A 23 -4.53 -1.15 30.52
CA GLY A 23 -3.64 -0.65 29.48
C GLY A 23 -3.67 -1.46 28.19
N TRP A 24 -2.74 -1.12 27.31
CA TRP A 24 -2.53 -1.79 26.03
C TRP A 24 -1.46 -2.87 26.17
N ILE A 25 -1.72 -4.02 25.59
CA ILE A 25 -0.74 -5.09 25.49
C ILE A 25 -0.75 -5.67 24.08
N GLN A 26 0.44 -6.04 23.59
CA GLN A 26 0.58 -6.78 22.34
C GLN A 26 1.26 -8.12 22.64
N LEU A 27 0.56 -9.20 22.36
CA LEU A 27 1.09 -10.56 22.40
C LEU A 27 1.68 -10.91 21.04
N THR A 28 2.77 -11.66 21.03
CA THR A 28 3.46 -12.02 19.79
C THR A 28 3.67 -13.53 19.72
N ALA A 29 3.28 -14.12 18.59
CA ALA A 29 3.54 -15.53 18.28
C ALA A 29 4.23 -15.64 16.93
N GLU A 30 5.12 -16.61 16.76
CA GLU A 30 5.83 -16.83 15.51
C GLU A 30 5.91 -18.31 15.17
N VAL A 31 5.76 -18.61 13.88
CA VAL A 31 5.91 -19.95 13.33
C VAL A 31 6.76 -19.92 12.06
N ASN A 32 7.55 -20.98 11.85
CA ASN A 32 8.28 -21.15 10.60
C ASN A 32 7.34 -21.62 9.49
N LEU A 33 7.49 -21.06 8.30
CA LEU A 33 6.77 -21.46 7.10
C LEU A 33 7.61 -22.46 6.31
N SER A 34 7.02 -23.58 5.93
CA SER A 34 7.66 -24.62 5.12
C SER A 34 7.52 -24.41 3.62
N VAL A 35 6.60 -23.56 3.17
CA VAL A 35 6.26 -23.29 1.76
C VAL A 35 5.87 -21.83 1.56
N GLU A 36 6.25 -21.22 0.42
CA GLU A 36 5.77 -19.92 -0.03
C GLU A 36 4.31 -20.02 -0.51
N GLU A 37 3.35 -20.01 0.40
CA GLU A 37 1.95 -19.97 0.04
C GLU A 37 1.37 -18.56 0.19
N SER A 38 0.40 -18.23 -0.68
CA SER A 38 -0.39 -17.00 -0.63
C SER A 38 -1.45 -17.08 0.47
N LEU A 39 -1.02 -17.35 1.71
CA LEU A 39 -1.89 -17.66 2.84
C LEU A 39 -2.76 -16.48 3.27
N LEU A 40 -2.24 -15.25 3.22
CA LEU A 40 -2.85 -14.13 3.94
C LEU A 40 -4.09 -13.54 3.27
N LEU A 41 -4.19 -13.53 1.93
CA LEU A 41 -5.42 -13.11 1.25
C LEU A 41 -6.54 -14.12 1.43
N GLY A 42 -6.23 -15.42 1.35
CA GLY A 42 -7.17 -16.48 1.66
C GLY A 42 -7.67 -16.44 3.10
N TRP A 43 -6.77 -16.20 4.04
CA TRP A 43 -7.11 -16.00 5.45
C TRP A 43 -8.01 -14.77 5.64
N LEU A 44 -7.68 -13.60 5.08
CA LEU A 44 -8.53 -12.41 5.14
C LEU A 44 -9.92 -12.65 4.55
N LYS A 45 -10.00 -13.36 3.42
CA LYS A 45 -11.27 -13.70 2.78
C LYS A 45 -12.15 -14.57 3.67
N SER A 46 -11.56 -15.40 4.55
CA SER A 46 -12.29 -16.21 5.53
C SER A 46 -12.87 -15.40 6.68
N GLN A 47 -12.29 -14.22 6.95
CA GLN A 47 -12.69 -13.33 8.04
C GLN A 47 -13.89 -12.47 7.61
N ASN A 48 -15.09 -13.02 7.57
CA ASN A 48 -16.31 -12.30 7.17
C ASN A 48 -16.84 -11.31 8.22
N ARG A 49 -16.10 -11.13 9.32
CA ARG A 49 -16.35 -10.23 10.47
C ARG A 49 -15.06 -9.50 10.79
N HIS A 50 -15.05 -8.70 11.84
CA HIS A 50 -13.84 -8.03 12.36
C HIS A 50 -13.17 -7.06 11.38
N PHE A 51 -13.97 -6.27 10.68
CA PHE A 51 -13.47 -5.16 9.86
C PHE A 51 -12.90 -4.01 10.71
N PRO A 52 -12.03 -3.14 10.12
CA PRO A 52 -11.55 -3.19 8.76
C PRO A 52 -10.54 -4.33 8.52
N HIS A 53 -10.42 -4.74 7.26
CA HIS A 53 -9.33 -5.60 6.82
C HIS A 53 -8.31 -4.78 6.05
N PHE A 54 -7.05 -5.03 6.30
CA PHE A 54 -5.95 -4.43 5.56
C PHE A 54 -5.00 -5.51 5.06
N PHE A 55 -4.54 -5.34 3.82
CA PHE A 55 -3.50 -6.16 3.21
C PHE A 55 -2.50 -5.26 2.53
N PHE A 56 -1.22 -5.56 2.71
CA PHE A 56 -0.14 -4.84 2.05
C PHE A 56 1.02 -5.80 1.77
N GLU A 57 1.41 -5.90 0.48
CA GLU A 57 2.57 -6.66 0.04
C GLU A 57 3.62 -5.71 -0.52
N LYS A 58 4.84 -5.80 -0.02
CA LYS A 58 5.96 -4.99 -0.48
C LYS A 58 6.51 -5.52 -1.80
N ARG A 59 6.82 -4.63 -2.73
CA ARG A 59 7.35 -4.96 -4.07
C ARG A 59 8.80 -5.44 -4.07
N ASP A 60 9.61 -4.95 -3.12
CA ASP A 60 11.07 -5.13 -3.10
C ASP A 60 11.54 -6.05 -1.96
N GLU A 61 10.63 -6.47 -1.09
CA GLU A 61 10.89 -7.32 0.06
C GLU A 61 9.87 -8.45 0.08
N ASN A 62 10.27 -9.65 0.45
CA ASN A 62 9.33 -10.75 0.67
C ASN A 62 8.56 -10.58 1.99
N GLN A 63 7.91 -9.43 2.13
CA GLN A 63 7.10 -9.09 3.30
C GLN A 63 5.67 -8.78 2.89
N THR A 64 4.74 -9.45 3.58
CA THR A 64 3.30 -9.23 3.43
C THR A 64 2.69 -8.99 4.81
N ILE A 65 1.83 -8.00 4.92
CA ILE A 65 1.10 -7.64 6.14
C ILE A 65 -0.38 -7.85 5.87
N ALA A 66 -1.08 -8.51 6.79
CA ALA A 66 -2.53 -8.63 6.77
C ALA A 66 -3.10 -8.37 8.17
N THR A 67 -4.16 -7.57 8.26
CA THR A 67 -4.75 -7.22 9.56
C THR A 67 -6.26 -7.32 9.55
N ILE A 68 -6.82 -7.58 10.72
CA ILE A 68 -8.26 -7.56 10.98
C ILE A 68 -8.59 -6.74 12.23
N GLY A 69 -9.74 -6.10 12.16
CA GLY A 69 -10.33 -5.33 13.27
C GLY A 69 -9.54 -4.10 13.65
N ALA A 70 -10.19 -3.20 14.36
CA ALA A 70 -9.58 -2.01 14.91
C ALA A 70 -9.78 -1.99 16.41
N VAL A 71 -8.70 -1.89 17.18
CA VAL A 71 -8.74 -1.64 18.62
C VAL A 71 -8.88 -0.15 18.89
N LYS A 72 -8.24 0.66 18.03
CA LYS A 72 -8.33 2.12 18.05
C LYS A 72 -8.20 2.67 16.64
N THR A 73 -8.95 3.71 16.35
CA THR A 73 -8.93 4.43 15.06
C THR A 73 -8.44 5.86 15.28
N PHE A 74 -7.71 6.38 14.30
CA PHE A 74 -7.16 7.74 14.28
C PHE A 74 -7.54 8.40 12.96
N SER A 75 -8.09 9.61 13.04
CA SER A 75 -8.40 10.48 11.90
C SER A 75 -7.52 11.73 11.83
N SER A 76 -6.51 11.82 12.71
CA SER A 76 -5.50 12.87 12.76
C SER A 76 -4.10 12.27 12.74
N LEU A 77 -3.22 12.82 11.92
CA LEU A 77 -1.81 12.43 11.88
C LEU A 77 -1.10 12.70 13.20
N GLU A 78 -1.45 13.79 13.88
CA GLU A 78 -0.88 14.16 15.18
C GLU A 78 -1.22 13.14 16.26
N GLU A 79 -2.50 12.77 16.35
CA GLU A 79 -2.95 11.77 17.31
C GLU A 79 -2.31 10.40 17.04
N ALA A 80 -2.22 10.00 15.78
CA ALA A 80 -1.55 8.77 15.36
C ALA A 80 -0.06 8.81 15.73
N GLN A 81 0.64 9.92 15.47
CA GLN A 81 2.06 10.09 15.78
C GLN A 81 2.31 10.03 17.29
N VAL A 82 1.55 10.77 18.10
CA VAL A 82 1.66 10.74 19.57
C VAL A 82 1.44 9.33 20.11
N PHE A 83 0.45 8.62 19.57
CA PHE A 83 0.17 7.26 19.98
C PHE A 83 1.33 6.30 19.66
N VAL A 84 1.86 6.33 18.44
CA VAL A 84 3.00 5.47 18.03
C VAL A 84 4.22 5.74 18.89
N GLN A 85 4.54 7.02 19.16
CA GLN A 85 5.67 7.39 20.00
C GLN A 85 5.53 6.91 21.45
N SER A 86 4.31 6.97 22.01
CA SER A 86 4.07 6.60 23.41
C SER A 86 3.91 5.10 23.63
N SER A 87 3.38 4.37 22.63
CA SER A 87 3.06 2.94 22.74
C SER A 87 4.07 2.02 22.07
N SER A 88 4.83 2.53 21.08
CA SER A 88 5.67 1.75 20.16
C SER A 88 4.88 0.70 19.34
N LEU A 89 3.55 0.85 19.23
CA LEU A 89 2.68 -0.05 18.47
C LEU A 89 2.53 0.45 17.02
N SER A 90 2.42 -0.48 16.09
CA SER A 90 2.29 -0.18 14.66
C SER A 90 0.85 0.08 14.27
N LEU A 91 0.64 1.08 13.43
CA LEU A 91 -0.63 1.40 12.81
C LEU A 91 -0.62 0.99 11.35
N VAL A 92 -1.80 0.68 10.82
CA VAL A 92 -2.03 0.52 9.37
C VAL A 92 -3.10 1.50 8.92
N GLY A 93 -3.05 1.93 7.66
CA GLY A 93 -4.03 2.90 7.15
C GLY A 93 -3.55 3.62 5.91
N GLY A 94 -4.17 4.76 5.65
CA GLY A 94 -3.87 5.60 4.50
C GLY A 94 -4.36 7.03 4.65
N ILE A 95 -3.97 7.84 3.67
CA ILE A 95 -4.41 9.21 3.51
C ILE A 95 -5.05 9.32 2.13
N GLN A 96 -6.28 9.83 2.08
CA GLN A 96 -6.97 10.12 0.82
C GLN A 96 -6.32 11.34 0.15
N PHE A 97 -6.52 11.48 -1.15
CA PHE A 97 -5.96 12.60 -1.91
C PHE A 97 -6.35 13.97 -1.34
N GLU A 98 -7.55 14.08 -0.78
CA GLU A 98 -8.07 15.30 -0.13
C GLU A 98 -7.49 15.54 1.29
N GLY A 99 -6.51 14.72 1.74
CA GLY A 99 -5.87 14.84 3.03
C GLY A 99 -6.60 14.16 4.20
N ILE A 100 -7.73 13.50 3.94
CA ILE A 100 -8.45 12.75 4.98
C ILE A 100 -7.64 11.51 5.35
N CYS A 101 -7.19 11.42 6.60
CA CYS A 101 -6.43 10.28 7.07
C CYS A 101 -7.29 9.30 7.87
N GLN A 102 -6.98 8.02 7.72
CA GLN A 102 -7.58 6.96 8.51
C GLN A 102 -6.51 5.93 8.84
N PHE A 103 -6.12 5.88 10.13
CA PHE A 103 -5.20 4.89 10.64
C PHE A 103 -5.88 4.07 11.73
N VAL A 104 -5.52 2.80 11.81
CA VAL A 104 -6.03 1.91 12.86
C VAL A 104 -4.90 1.17 13.56
N LEU A 105 -5.07 0.96 14.87
CA LEU A 105 -4.34 -0.05 15.61
C LEU A 105 -5.07 -1.36 15.40
N PRO A 106 -4.51 -2.32 14.66
CA PRO A 106 -5.23 -3.55 14.34
C PRO A 106 -5.40 -4.46 15.56
N ARG A 107 -6.50 -5.20 15.60
CA ARG A 107 -6.74 -6.24 16.61
C ARG A 107 -5.78 -7.40 16.45
N LEU A 108 -5.66 -7.93 15.25
CA LEU A 108 -4.68 -8.93 14.88
C LEU A 108 -3.93 -8.48 13.63
N MET A 109 -2.62 -8.50 13.68
CA MET A 109 -1.75 -8.28 12.54
C MET A 109 -0.89 -9.51 12.30
N LEU A 110 -0.93 -10.03 11.09
CA LEU A 110 -0.07 -11.10 10.61
C LEU A 110 0.98 -10.50 9.68
N VAL A 111 2.24 -10.79 9.96
CA VAL A 111 3.38 -10.39 9.12
C VAL A 111 4.07 -11.63 8.60
N LYS A 112 3.99 -11.85 7.30
CA LYS A 112 4.70 -12.93 6.59
C LYS A 112 6.00 -12.37 6.04
N ASN A 113 7.10 -13.03 6.36
CA ASN A 113 8.40 -12.89 5.70
C ASN A 113 8.69 -14.17 4.90
N SER A 114 9.86 -14.25 4.25
CA SER A 114 10.23 -15.43 3.43
C SER A 114 10.18 -16.76 4.18
N GLN A 115 10.43 -16.78 5.48
CA GLN A 115 10.57 -17.99 6.29
C GLN A 115 9.61 -18.08 7.47
N ASN A 116 9.04 -16.95 7.91
CA ASN A 116 8.27 -16.87 9.15
C ASN A 116 6.91 -16.20 8.94
N LEU A 117 5.93 -16.64 9.72
CA LEU A 117 4.68 -15.93 9.94
C LEU A 117 4.61 -15.51 11.41
N THR A 118 4.53 -14.21 11.63
CA THR A 118 4.43 -13.62 12.97
C THR A 118 3.04 -13.02 13.16
N ALA A 119 2.39 -13.34 14.27
CA ALA A 119 1.11 -12.77 14.70
C ALA A 119 1.33 -11.79 15.85
N TYR A 120 0.71 -10.61 15.75
CA TYR A 120 0.65 -9.59 16.78
C TYR A 120 -0.80 -9.38 17.19
N LEU A 121 -1.19 -9.89 18.37
CA LEU A 121 -2.52 -9.71 18.94
C LEU A 121 -2.51 -8.52 19.90
N THR A 122 -3.24 -7.47 19.57
CA THR A 122 -3.35 -6.26 20.39
C THR A 122 -4.63 -6.30 21.24
N LEU A 123 -4.48 -6.13 22.52
CA LEU A 123 -5.56 -6.11 23.50
C LEU A 123 -5.59 -4.79 24.27
N ASN A 124 -6.77 -4.27 24.50
CA ASN A 124 -7.02 -3.27 25.51
C ASN A 124 -7.59 -3.99 26.73
N LEU A 125 -6.81 -4.09 27.79
CA LEU A 125 -7.17 -4.85 28.99
C LEU A 125 -8.32 -4.22 29.79
N SER A 126 -8.76 -3.01 29.43
CA SER A 126 -9.95 -2.35 30.00
C SER A 126 -11.25 -2.73 29.27
N GLU A 127 -11.16 -3.45 28.14
CA GLU A 127 -12.31 -3.96 27.39
C GLU A 127 -12.75 -5.34 27.89
N GLN A 128 -13.97 -5.76 27.52
CA GLN A 128 -14.40 -7.15 27.76
C GLN A 128 -13.46 -8.12 27.02
N ALA A 129 -13.28 -9.30 27.60
CA ALA A 129 -12.46 -10.35 27.02
C ALA A 129 -12.92 -10.65 25.58
N VAL A 130 -11.99 -10.54 24.63
CA VAL A 130 -12.23 -10.85 23.23
C VAL A 130 -11.90 -12.32 22.99
N ASP A 131 -12.86 -13.06 22.45
CA ASP A 131 -12.57 -14.39 21.92
C ASP A 131 -11.84 -14.22 20.59
N PHE A 132 -10.55 -14.46 20.59
CA PHE A 132 -9.69 -14.33 19.39
C PHE A 132 -9.48 -15.67 18.66
N THR A 133 -10.03 -16.77 19.15
CA THR A 133 -9.89 -18.08 18.51
C THR A 133 -10.54 -18.09 17.12
N GLU A 134 -11.63 -17.33 16.95
CA GLU A 134 -12.28 -17.13 15.64
C GLU A 134 -11.37 -16.51 14.57
N PHE A 135 -10.32 -15.74 14.98
CA PHE A 135 -9.41 -15.06 14.05
C PHE A 135 -8.50 -16.04 13.30
N PHE A 136 -8.31 -17.23 13.80
CA PHE A 136 -7.44 -18.25 13.21
C PHE A 136 -8.18 -19.31 12.39
N THR A 137 -9.45 -19.05 12.09
CA THR A 137 -10.25 -19.92 11.21
C THR A 137 -9.71 -19.87 9.77
N GLU A 138 -9.41 -21.00 9.20
CA GLU A 138 -8.96 -21.16 7.83
C GLU A 138 -10.13 -21.46 6.88
N LEU A 139 -10.05 -20.96 5.65
CA LEU A 139 -10.89 -21.48 4.56
C LEU A 139 -10.37 -22.86 4.12
N ASN A 140 -11.20 -23.86 4.23
CA ASN A 140 -10.90 -25.22 3.77
C ASN A 140 -10.89 -25.36 2.22
N SER A 141 -11.07 -24.28 1.45
CA SER A 141 -11.01 -24.33 -0.01
C SER A 141 -10.61 -22.99 -0.62
N THR A 142 -9.64 -23.01 -1.51
CA THR A 142 -9.46 -21.98 -2.53
C THR A 142 -10.65 -22.04 -3.47
N SER A 143 -11.57 -21.07 -3.37
CA SER A 143 -12.63 -20.96 -4.38
C SER A 143 -11.98 -20.70 -5.73
N PRO A 144 -12.37 -21.40 -6.80
CA PRO A 144 -11.80 -21.17 -8.11
C PRO A 144 -12.01 -19.69 -8.50
N VAL A 145 -11.02 -19.14 -9.18
CA VAL A 145 -11.10 -17.78 -9.75
C VAL A 145 -12.38 -17.70 -10.61
N LYS A 146 -13.29 -16.83 -10.22
CA LYS A 146 -14.54 -16.62 -10.97
C LYS A 146 -14.23 -15.70 -12.16
N ASN A 147 -14.65 -16.10 -13.36
CA ASN A 147 -14.72 -15.20 -14.49
C ASN A 147 -15.89 -14.23 -14.26
N TYR A 148 -15.60 -12.96 -14.10
CA TYR A 148 -16.61 -11.92 -13.93
C TYR A 148 -17.01 -11.36 -15.30
N GLN A 149 -18.32 -11.37 -15.59
CA GLN A 149 -18.85 -10.67 -16.74
C GLN A 149 -19.10 -9.20 -16.38
N ILE A 150 -18.58 -8.32 -17.22
CA ILE A 150 -18.66 -6.86 -17.05
C ILE A 150 -19.71 -6.35 -18.03
N SER A 151 -20.71 -5.60 -17.55
CA SER A 151 -21.60 -4.79 -18.38
C SER A 151 -20.82 -3.57 -18.95
N ALA A 152 -21.41 -2.87 -19.90
CA ALA A 152 -20.77 -1.73 -20.56
C ALA A 152 -20.20 -0.74 -19.56
N PRO A 153 -18.89 -0.37 -19.68
CA PRO A 153 -18.25 0.59 -18.78
C PRO A 153 -18.92 1.97 -18.92
N GLN A 154 -19.05 2.67 -17.80
CA GLN A 154 -19.54 4.06 -17.76
C GLN A 154 -18.38 4.97 -17.32
N SER A 155 -17.99 5.89 -18.22
CA SER A 155 -16.98 6.91 -17.91
C SER A 155 -17.61 8.08 -17.16
N SER A 156 -16.88 8.68 -16.22
CA SER A 156 -17.33 9.90 -15.50
C SER A 156 -17.33 11.13 -16.38
N CYS A 157 -16.63 11.13 -17.51
CA CYS A 157 -16.68 12.20 -18.51
C CYS A 157 -16.78 11.64 -19.94
N THR A 158 -17.35 12.44 -20.84
CA THR A 158 -17.39 12.14 -22.27
C THR A 158 -16.01 12.42 -22.91
N PHE A 159 -15.81 11.90 -24.13
CA PHE A 159 -14.59 12.20 -24.90
C PHE A 159 -14.42 13.71 -25.12
N GLU A 160 -15.50 14.44 -25.42
CA GLU A 160 -15.44 15.89 -25.67
C GLU A 160 -15.07 16.66 -24.39
N GLN A 161 -15.59 16.26 -23.24
CA GLN A 161 -15.21 16.85 -21.96
C GLN A 161 -13.73 16.56 -21.63
N TRP A 162 -13.27 15.33 -21.87
CA TRP A 162 -11.86 14.95 -21.66
C TRP A 162 -10.92 15.77 -22.54
N LYS A 163 -11.28 15.91 -23.82
CA LYS A 163 -10.54 16.75 -24.79
C LYS A 163 -10.46 18.21 -24.33
N ALA A 164 -11.59 18.78 -23.94
CA ALA A 164 -11.64 20.18 -23.46
C ALA A 164 -10.77 20.38 -22.21
N ASN A 165 -10.75 19.42 -21.27
CA ASN A 165 -9.88 19.46 -20.08
C ASN A 165 -8.40 19.47 -20.46
N ILE A 166 -7.99 18.64 -21.45
CA ILE A 166 -6.61 18.62 -21.97
C ILE A 166 -6.25 19.97 -22.61
N GLU A 167 -7.12 20.51 -23.45
CA GLU A 167 -6.91 21.80 -24.11
C GLU A 167 -6.75 22.94 -23.09
N GLN A 168 -7.59 22.96 -22.05
CA GLN A 168 -7.49 23.92 -20.97
C GLN A 168 -6.18 23.77 -20.17
N ALA A 169 -5.79 22.55 -19.84
CA ALA A 169 -4.52 22.27 -19.17
C ALA A 169 -3.30 22.77 -19.99
N ILE A 170 -3.31 22.54 -21.30
CA ILE A 170 -2.25 23.01 -22.21
C ILE A 170 -2.19 24.55 -22.24
N ILE A 171 -3.34 25.24 -22.21
CA ILE A 171 -3.40 26.71 -22.15
C ILE A 171 -2.73 27.21 -20.86
N GLN A 172 -3.07 26.63 -19.70
CA GLN A 172 -2.51 27.03 -18.41
C GLN A 172 -1.00 26.75 -18.31
N ILE A 173 -0.53 25.66 -18.90
CA ILE A 173 0.92 25.38 -18.98
C ILE A 173 1.63 26.40 -19.87
N LYS A 174 1.03 26.77 -21.01
CA LYS A 174 1.62 27.76 -21.93
C LYS A 174 1.61 29.20 -21.40
N SER A 175 0.63 29.53 -20.53
CA SER A 175 0.58 30.84 -19.85
C SER A 175 1.54 30.92 -18.66
N GLY A 176 2.11 29.78 -18.20
CA GLY A 176 2.98 29.72 -17.04
C GLY A 176 2.25 29.61 -15.70
N ASP A 177 0.93 29.40 -15.73
CA ASP A 177 0.13 29.19 -14.50
C ASP A 177 0.37 27.82 -13.86
N LEU A 178 0.75 26.83 -14.69
CA LEU A 178 1.09 25.48 -14.28
C LEU A 178 2.36 25.01 -15.00
N SER A 179 3.21 24.26 -14.31
CA SER A 179 4.36 23.57 -14.93
C SER A 179 3.99 22.17 -15.39
N LYS A 180 3.12 21.50 -14.64
CA LYS A 180 2.64 20.13 -14.90
C LYS A 180 1.24 19.95 -14.34
N VAL A 181 0.45 19.09 -14.96
CA VAL A 181 -0.84 18.62 -14.45
C VAL A 181 -1.05 17.15 -14.81
N VAL A 182 -1.66 16.40 -13.91
CA VAL A 182 -2.11 15.03 -14.16
C VAL A 182 -3.63 15.02 -14.14
N LEU A 183 -4.24 14.60 -15.26
CA LEU A 183 -5.70 14.47 -15.37
C LEU A 183 -6.10 13.03 -15.03
N ALA A 184 -7.20 12.89 -14.31
CA ALA A 184 -7.78 11.60 -13.96
C ALA A 184 -9.22 11.47 -14.49
N ASN A 185 -9.62 10.25 -14.81
CA ASN A 185 -10.99 9.91 -15.18
C ASN A 185 -11.42 8.66 -14.42
N ALA A 186 -12.65 8.64 -13.91
CA ALA A 186 -13.23 7.48 -13.26
C ALA A 186 -14.08 6.67 -14.26
N ILE A 187 -13.93 5.35 -14.20
CA ILE A 187 -14.72 4.41 -15.00
C ILE A 187 -15.47 3.49 -14.03
N GLN A 188 -16.79 3.50 -14.08
CA GLN A 188 -17.63 2.58 -13.33
C GLN A 188 -17.85 1.31 -14.12
N LEU A 189 -17.52 0.16 -13.51
CA LEU A 189 -17.78 -1.16 -14.03
C LEU A 189 -18.88 -1.81 -13.19
N THR A 190 -19.91 -2.34 -13.84
CA THR A 190 -20.98 -3.11 -13.19
C THR A 190 -20.78 -4.59 -13.52
N PHE A 191 -20.88 -5.44 -12.52
CA PHE A 191 -20.72 -6.89 -12.64
C PHE A 191 -22.06 -7.57 -12.39
N GLU A 192 -22.33 -8.66 -13.09
CA GLU A 192 -23.55 -9.45 -12.91
C GLU A 192 -23.59 -10.18 -11.56
N ASN A 193 -22.41 -10.50 -11.02
CA ASN A 193 -22.26 -11.20 -9.75
C ASN A 193 -21.41 -10.36 -8.79
N LEU A 194 -21.56 -10.61 -7.49
CA LEU A 194 -20.71 -10.02 -6.47
C LEU A 194 -19.24 -10.37 -6.72
N ILE A 195 -18.41 -9.35 -6.79
CA ILE A 195 -16.96 -9.49 -6.91
C ILE A 195 -16.33 -9.55 -5.53
N SER A 196 -15.24 -10.28 -5.42
CA SER A 196 -14.43 -10.35 -4.20
C SER A 196 -13.19 -9.45 -4.37
N ALA A 197 -13.04 -8.46 -3.51
CA ALA A 197 -11.85 -7.61 -3.48
C ALA A 197 -10.56 -8.41 -3.26
N TYR A 198 -10.63 -9.47 -2.46
CA TYR A 198 -9.49 -10.38 -2.21
C TYR A 198 -9.08 -11.13 -3.48
N ASP A 199 -10.05 -11.63 -4.26
CA ASP A 199 -9.78 -12.31 -5.52
C ASP A 199 -9.22 -11.36 -6.58
N LEU A 200 -9.65 -10.10 -6.60
CA LEU A 200 -9.09 -9.06 -7.47
C LEU A 200 -7.62 -8.79 -7.15
N VAL A 201 -7.27 -8.65 -5.87
CA VAL A 201 -5.87 -8.46 -5.46
C VAL A 201 -5.03 -9.68 -5.80
N GLU A 202 -5.54 -10.89 -5.56
CA GLU A 202 -4.82 -12.14 -5.89
C GLU A 202 -4.51 -12.25 -7.38
N GLN A 203 -5.49 -11.94 -8.25
CA GLN A 203 -5.27 -11.91 -9.70
C GLN A 203 -4.30 -10.80 -10.11
N SER A 204 -4.43 -9.61 -9.52
CA SER A 204 -3.55 -8.49 -9.80
C SER A 204 -2.11 -8.78 -9.42
N ARG A 205 -1.87 -9.45 -8.29
CA ARG A 205 -0.53 -9.88 -7.84
C ARG A 205 0.14 -10.83 -8.83
N ALA A 206 -0.61 -11.75 -9.39
CA ALA A 206 -0.09 -12.72 -10.36
C ALA A 206 0.41 -12.07 -11.65
N ILE A 207 -0.13 -10.90 -12.02
CA ILE A 207 0.17 -10.20 -13.28
C ILE A 207 1.15 -9.04 -13.04
N ASN A 208 0.90 -8.22 -12.02
CA ASN A 208 1.63 -6.96 -11.79
C ASN A 208 2.86 -7.16 -10.89
N LEU A 209 3.78 -7.99 -11.33
CA LEU A 209 5.04 -8.22 -10.62
C LEU A 209 5.84 -6.93 -10.44
N GLY A 210 6.51 -6.77 -9.32
CA GLY A 210 7.30 -5.58 -9.00
C GLY A 210 6.48 -4.36 -8.57
N CYS A 211 5.20 -4.56 -8.21
CA CYS A 211 4.32 -3.58 -7.61
C CYS A 211 4.11 -3.86 -6.11
N TYR A 212 3.72 -2.83 -5.38
CA TYR A 212 3.02 -2.98 -4.10
C TYR A 212 1.60 -3.42 -4.38
N HIS A 213 1.07 -4.32 -3.57
CA HIS A 213 -0.33 -4.74 -3.65
C HIS A 213 -1.01 -4.43 -2.33
N PHE A 214 -2.17 -3.81 -2.39
CA PHE A 214 -2.89 -3.42 -1.18
C PHE A 214 -4.39 -3.63 -1.28
N LEU A 215 -5.00 -3.81 -0.10
CA LEU A 215 -6.43 -3.86 0.10
C LEU A 215 -6.76 -3.17 1.42
N TRP A 216 -7.76 -2.31 1.38
CA TRP A 216 -8.45 -1.78 2.56
C TRP A 216 -9.93 -2.08 2.41
N ALA A 217 -10.47 -2.99 3.22
CA ALA A 217 -11.89 -3.29 3.26
C ALA A 217 -12.50 -2.73 4.55
N GLU A 218 -13.37 -1.74 4.42
CA GLU A 218 -14.09 -1.16 5.56
C GLU A 218 -15.16 -2.10 6.10
N ASN A 219 -15.76 -2.88 5.23
CA ASN A 219 -16.81 -3.85 5.51
C ASN A 219 -16.89 -4.89 4.37
N ALA A 220 -17.86 -5.79 4.43
CA ALA A 220 -18.02 -6.86 3.44
C ALA A 220 -18.41 -6.36 2.02
N GLN A 221 -18.87 -5.10 1.88
CA GLN A 221 -19.36 -4.53 0.62
C GLN A 221 -18.40 -3.50 0.02
N ASN A 222 -17.59 -2.83 0.84
CA ASN A 222 -16.76 -1.72 0.43
C ASN A 222 -15.29 -2.01 0.66
N ALA A 223 -14.52 -1.99 -0.41
CA ALA A 223 -13.08 -2.13 -0.35
C ALA A 223 -12.37 -1.24 -1.38
N PHE A 224 -11.19 -0.76 -1.02
CA PHE A 224 -10.23 -0.10 -1.89
C PHE A 224 -9.07 -1.04 -2.15
N VAL A 225 -8.74 -1.28 -3.41
CA VAL A 225 -7.68 -2.20 -3.82
C VAL A 225 -6.80 -1.58 -4.89
N GLY A 226 -5.54 -1.98 -4.92
CA GLY A 226 -4.65 -1.51 -5.97
C GLY A 226 -3.34 -2.28 -6.04
N SER A 227 -2.67 -2.07 -7.18
CA SER A 227 -1.29 -2.49 -7.45
C SER A 227 -0.54 -1.30 -8.03
N THR A 228 0.53 -0.87 -7.37
CA THR A 228 1.30 0.31 -7.78
C THR A 228 2.80 0.03 -7.77
N PRO A 229 3.53 0.46 -8.81
CA PRO A 229 4.99 0.42 -8.79
C PRO A 229 5.61 1.55 -7.97
N GLU A 230 4.81 2.55 -7.59
CA GLU A 230 5.28 3.79 -6.99
C GLU A 230 5.34 3.69 -5.47
N ARG A 231 6.33 4.38 -4.88
CA ARG A 231 6.55 4.47 -3.44
C ARG A 231 6.41 5.92 -3.03
N LEU A 232 5.53 6.20 -2.07
CA LEU A 232 5.51 7.51 -1.44
C LEU A 232 6.84 7.73 -0.71
N TYR A 233 7.14 6.93 0.29
CA TYR A 233 8.47 6.80 0.89
C TYR A 233 8.60 5.48 1.69
N TYR A 234 9.84 5.14 2.04
CA TYR A 234 10.20 4.13 3.03
C TYR A 234 11.20 4.76 3.99
N ARG A 235 10.96 4.60 5.28
CA ARG A 235 11.83 5.13 6.33
C ARG A 235 12.41 4.03 7.20
N LYS A 236 13.70 4.12 7.51
CA LYS A 236 14.37 3.26 8.47
C LYS A 236 15.28 4.10 9.35
N GLY A 237 14.84 4.37 10.57
CA GLY A 237 15.53 5.33 11.45
C GLY A 237 15.50 6.74 10.87
N ASN A 238 16.65 7.33 10.62
CA ASN A 238 16.81 8.62 9.96
C ASN A 238 16.99 8.52 8.43
N GLN A 239 17.08 7.34 7.86
CA GLN A 239 17.16 7.15 6.41
C GLN A 239 15.76 7.14 5.78
N LEU A 240 15.55 7.95 4.76
CA LEU A 240 14.33 8.01 3.96
C LEU A 240 14.66 7.66 2.51
N PHE A 241 13.84 6.80 1.92
CA PHE A 241 13.94 6.35 0.54
C PHE A 241 12.64 6.67 -0.19
N THR A 242 12.70 7.46 -1.24
CA THR A 242 11.57 7.74 -2.14
C THR A 242 12.03 7.65 -3.59
N GLU A 243 11.18 8.02 -4.53
CA GLU A 243 11.51 7.96 -5.94
C GLU A 243 10.63 8.90 -6.76
N ALA A 244 11.21 9.47 -7.81
CA ALA A 244 10.48 10.16 -8.86
C ALA A 244 10.17 9.16 -9.99
N LEU A 245 8.90 8.82 -10.15
CA LEU A 245 8.41 7.89 -11.17
C LEU A 245 7.48 8.64 -12.12
N ALA A 246 8.03 9.15 -13.23
CA ALA A 246 7.28 9.90 -14.23
C ALA A 246 7.90 9.68 -15.61
N GLY A 247 7.07 9.71 -16.66
CA GLY A 247 7.44 9.26 -17.99
C GLY A 247 7.15 7.77 -18.17
N THR A 248 6.43 7.42 -19.26
CA THR A 248 5.94 6.05 -19.47
C THR A 248 5.98 5.69 -20.95
N VAL A 249 6.38 4.43 -21.22
CA VAL A 249 6.31 3.82 -22.55
C VAL A 249 5.83 2.37 -22.43
N ALA A 250 5.25 1.85 -23.50
CA ALA A 250 4.73 0.48 -23.51
C ALA A 250 5.86 -0.57 -23.49
N VAL A 251 5.60 -1.72 -22.88
CA VAL A 251 6.30 -2.97 -23.16
C VAL A 251 5.65 -3.59 -24.39
N SER A 252 6.44 -4.01 -25.38
CA SER A 252 5.99 -4.72 -26.58
C SER A 252 6.18 -6.22 -26.38
N ASP A 253 5.39 -7.03 -27.11
CA ASP A 253 5.61 -8.48 -27.24
C ASP A 253 6.97 -8.80 -27.88
N ASN A 254 7.54 -7.83 -28.63
CA ASN A 254 8.87 -7.93 -29.20
C ASN A 254 9.93 -7.37 -28.20
N PRO A 255 10.86 -8.21 -27.68
CA PRO A 255 11.88 -7.76 -26.74
C PRO A 255 12.81 -6.65 -27.29
N ILE A 256 13.08 -6.65 -28.61
CA ILE A 256 13.93 -5.63 -29.26
C ILE A 256 13.21 -4.28 -29.23
N GLU A 257 11.93 -4.24 -29.57
CA GLU A 257 11.12 -3.02 -29.52
C GLU A 257 10.97 -2.51 -28.08
N THR A 258 10.78 -3.42 -27.11
CA THR A 258 10.75 -3.09 -25.69
C THR A 258 12.04 -2.38 -25.26
N GLU A 259 13.19 -2.87 -25.68
CA GLU A 259 14.48 -2.22 -25.37
C GLU A 259 14.66 -0.88 -26.11
N GLN A 260 14.21 -0.78 -27.36
CA GLN A 260 14.20 0.50 -28.10
C GLN A 260 13.33 1.54 -27.39
N ASN A 261 12.15 1.15 -26.92
CA ASN A 261 11.26 2.00 -26.15
C ASN A 261 11.92 2.46 -24.83
N ALA A 262 12.65 1.58 -24.14
CA ALA A 262 13.40 1.93 -22.93
C ALA A 262 14.49 2.96 -23.22
N GLN A 263 15.28 2.76 -24.28
CA GLN A 263 16.33 3.67 -24.69
C GLN A 263 15.77 5.02 -25.17
N TRP A 264 14.64 5.01 -25.87
CA TRP A 264 13.94 6.23 -26.22
C TRP A 264 13.51 7.01 -24.98
N LEU A 265 12.87 6.34 -24.00
CA LEU A 265 12.40 6.97 -22.76
C LEU A 265 13.54 7.61 -21.95
N LEU A 266 14.71 6.96 -21.91
CA LEU A 266 15.91 7.49 -21.23
C LEU A 266 16.50 8.73 -21.90
N ASN A 267 16.17 9.00 -23.19
CA ASN A 267 16.73 10.09 -23.98
C ASN A 267 15.68 11.14 -24.40
N ASP A 268 14.39 10.90 -24.13
CA ASP A 268 13.32 11.82 -24.52
C ASP A 268 13.29 13.05 -23.60
N ALA A 269 13.58 14.22 -24.16
CA ALA A 269 13.69 15.46 -23.41
C ALA A 269 12.42 15.82 -22.61
N LYS A 270 11.24 15.54 -23.18
CA LYS A 270 9.95 15.81 -22.49
C LYS A 270 9.78 14.94 -21.25
N ASN A 271 10.02 13.62 -21.37
CA ASN A 271 9.86 12.70 -20.25
C ASN A 271 10.95 12.89 -19.18
N ILE A 272 12.19 13.24 -19.59
CA ILE A 272 13.26 13.61 -18.65
C ILE A 272 12.87 14.86 -17.85
N TYR A 273 12.36 15.89 -18.51
CA TYR A 273 11.93 17.12 -17.87
C TYR A 273 10.75 16.87 -16.90
N GLU A 274 9.75 16.11 -17.34
CA GLU A 274 8.61 15.72 -16.49
C GLU A 274 9.06 14.98 -15.22
N ASN A 275 10.03 14.10 -15.34
CA ASN A 275 10.58 13.37 -14.19
C ASN A 275 11.40 14.28 -13.27
N LEU A 276 12.16 15.24 -13.84
CA LEU A 276 12.92 16.21 -13.04
C LEU A 276 12.01 17.13 -12.22
N LEU A 277 10.86 17.55 -12.76
CA LEU A 277 9.88 18.34 -12.00
C LEU A 277 9.42 17.62 -10.71
N VAL A 278 9.27 16.28 -10.77
CA VAL A 278 8.93 15.49 -9.58
C VAL A 278 10.10 15.45 -8.59
N VAL A 279 11.34 15.34 -9.08
CA VAL A 279 12.53 15.38 -8.22
C VAL A 279 12.63 16.73 -7.50
N GLU A 280 12.49 17.83 -8.25
CA GLU A 280 12.56 19.20 -7.73
C GLU A 280 11.49 19.45 -6.66
N ASP A 281 10.27 18.97 -6.90
CA ASP A 281 9.16 19.09 -5.95
C ASP A 281 9.44 18.32 -4.65
N ILE A 282 9.92 17.07 -4.75
CA ILE A 282 10.32 16.27 -3.58
C ILE A 282 11.46 16.93 -2.82
N GLU A 283 12.48 17.44 -3.52
CA GLU A 283 13.64 18.13 -2.91
C GLU A 283 13.20 19.40 -2.18
N GLU A 284 12.37 20.23 -2.82
CA GLU A 284 11.85 21.47 -2.23
C GLU A 284 11.09 21.20 -0.92
N HIS A 285 10.18 20.23 -0.93
CA HIS A 285 9.37 19.89 0.22
C HIS A 285 10.18 19.24 1.36
N LEU A 286 11.20 18.45 1.05
CA LEU A 286 12.03 17.78 2.05
C LEU A 286 13.21 18.62 2.55
N ASN A 287 13.63 19.67 1.85
CA ASN A 287 14.86 20.42 2.12
C ASN A 287 14.98 20.90 3.59
N ALA A 288 13.87 21.35 4.19
CA ALA A 288 13.87 21.80 5.58
C ALA A 288 14.06 20.66 6.60
N TYR A 289 13.84 19.41 6.21
CA TYR A 289 13.76 18.23 7.07
C TYR A 289 14.97 17.29 6.95
N VAL A 290 15.87 17.53 5.99
CA VAL A 290 17.00 16.64 5.69
C VAL A 290 18.34 17.27 6.03
N GLU A 291 19.32 16.44 6.36
CA GLU A 291 20.74 16.78 6.48
C GLU A 291 21.49 16.51 5.17
N ALA A 292 21.04 15.50 4.42
CA ALA A 292 21.61 15.12 3.13
C ALA A 292 20.50 14.61 2.20
N PHE A 293 20.66 14.86 0.90
CA PHE A 293 19.74 14.45 -0.15
C PHE A 293 20.54 14.00 -1.37
N GLU A 294 20.28 12.80 -1.88
CA GLU A 294 20.96 12.23 -3.04
C GLU A 294 19.94 11.74 -4.06
N VAL A 295 20.09 12.19 -5.29
CA VAL A 295 19.29 11.76 -6.45
C VAL A 295 20.14 10.87 -7.35
N HIS A 296 19.72 9.63 -7.55
CA HIS A 296 20.40 8.71 -8.44
C HIS A 296 20.15 9.01 -9.92
N LEU A 297 21.01 8.46 -10.79
CA LEU A 297 20.82 8.53 -12.23
C LEU A 297 19.49 7.89 -12.65
N PRO A 298 18.89 8.39 -13.76
CA PRO A 298 17.65 7.82 -14.27
C PRO A 298 17.85 6.36 -14.72
N GLU A 299 16.87 5.54 -14.40
CA GLU A 299 16.84 4.12 -14.79
C GLU A 299 15.43 3.73 -15.26
N ILE A 300 15.31 2.58 -15.92
CA ILE A 300 14.02 2.05 -16.35
C ILE A 300 13.44 1.11 -15.30
N LYS A 301 12.26 1.44 -14.79
CA LYS A 301 11.42 0.52 -14.02
C LYS A 301 10.49 -0.20 -14.99
N ARG A 302 10.82 -1.48 -15.29
CA ARG A 302 10.00 -2.32 -16.17
C ARG A 302 8.95 -3.05 -15.38
N LEU A 303 7.71 -3.01 -15.87
CA LEU A 303 6.56 -3.74 -15.37
C LEU A 303 6.02 -4.69 -16.44
N HIS A 304 4.87 -5.31 -16.20
CA HIS A 304 4.29 -6.28 -17.12
C HIS A 304 4.00 -5.70 -18.52
N ASN A 305 3.36 -4.54 -18.58
CA ASN A 305 2.88 -3.92 -19.83
C ASN A 305 3.41 -2.50 -20.09
N VAL A 306 4.10 -1.91 -19.14
CA VAL A 306 4.67 -0.56 -19.24
C VAL A 306 6.07 -0.49 -18.65
N GLN A 307 6.82 0.54 -19.08
CA GLN A 307 8.12 0.92 -18.55
C GLN A 307 8.06 2.37 -18.12
N HIS A 308 8.59 2.68 -16.92
CA HIS A 308 8.64 4.04 -16.39
C HIS A 308 10.07 4.52 -16.27
N LEU A 309 10.26 5.82 -16.44
CA LEU A 309 11.49 6.50 -16.05
C LEU A 309 11.46 6.72 -14.53
N ARG A 310 12.48 6.23 -13.83
CA ARG A 310 12.62 6.31 -12.38
C ARG A 310 13.93 6.96 -11.98
N ARG A 311 13.89 7.85 -10.99
CA ARG A 311 15.06 8.23 -10.19
C ARG A 311 14.84 7.86 -8.74
N ARG A 312 15.77 7.10 -8.18
CA ARG A 312 15.77 6.82 -6.73
C ARG A 312 16.30 8.03 -6.00
N ILE A 313 15.74 8.30 -4.84
CA ILE A 313 16.07 9.40 -3.97
C ILE A 313 16.33 8.84 -2.57
N GLU A 314 17.47 9.18 -2.01
CA GLU A 314 17.86 8.82 -0.65
C GLU A 314 18.11 10.10 0.15
N ALA A 315 17.57 10.15 1.36
CA ALA A 315 17.75 11.32 2.23
C ALA A 315 18.07 10.88 3.66
N ILE A 316 18.85 11.71 4.34
CA ILE A 316 19.12 11.59 5.79
C ILE A 316 18.28 12.65 6.49
N LEU A 317 17.31 12.22 7.26
CA LEU A 317 16.42 13.10 8.02
C LEU A 317 17.14 13.68 9.24
N LYS A 318 16.82 14.91 9.61
CA LYS A 318 17.22 15.50 10.89
C LYS A 318 16.63 14.70 12.05
N ALA A 319 17.27 14.78 13.21
CA ALA A 319 16.95 13.92 14.36
C ALA A 319 15.53 14.11 14.95
N ASP A 320 14.95 15.29 14.77
CA ASP A 320 13.64 15.69 15.29
C ASP A 320 12.48 15.45 14.31
N VAL A 321 12.77 14.99 13.09
CA VAL A 321 11.75 14.77 12.05
C VAL A 321 10.93 13.52 12.35
N LEU A 322 9.62 13.67 12.35
CA LEU A 322 8.65 12.60 12.62
C LEU A 322 8.01 12.09 11.33
N ASP A 323 7.33 10.93 11.39
CA ASP A 323 6.65 10.37 10.21
C ASP A 323 5.48 11.26 9.74
N GLN A 324 4.79 11.93 10.66
CA GLN A 324 3.77 12.91 10.29
C GLN A 324 4.31 14.06 9.42
N ASP A 325 5.55 14.48 9.65
CA ASP A 325 6.20 15.55 8.87
C ASP A 325 6.49 15.04 7.45
N CYS A 326 7.07 13.84 7.33
CA CYS A 326 7.30 13.21 6.04
C CYS A 326 5.99 13.01 5.25
N LEU A 327 4.93 12.53 5.91
CA LEU A 327 3.62 12.32 5.28
C LEU A 327 3.00 13.62 4.76
N ARG A 328 3.15 14.74 5.49
CA ARG A 328 2.64 16.04 5.06
C ARG A 328 3.41 16.66 3.92
N GLN A 329 4.71 16.38 3.83
CA GLN A 329 5.58 17.00 2.83
C GLN A 329 5.61 16.26 1.51
N ILE A 330 5.38 14.94 1.51
CA ILE A 330 5.49 14.10 0.32
C ILE A 330 4.12 13.74 -0.26
N HIS A 331 3.04 13.80 0.55
CA HIS A 331 1.67 13.44 0.11
C HIS A 331 1.05 14.46 -0.85
#